data_3d121cd3944d8fe2444eac04352ea2ed
#
_entry.id   3d121cd3944d8fe2444eac04352ea2ed
#
_cell.length_a   1.000
_cell.length_b   1.000
_cell.length_c   1.000
_cell.angle_alpha   90.00
_cell.angle_beta   90.00
_cell.angle_gamma   90.00
#
_symmetry.space_group_name_H-M   'P 1'
#
loop_
_entity.id
_entity.type
_entity.pdbx_description
1 polymer ?
#
loop_
_entity_poly.entity_id
_entity_poly.type
_entity_poly.pdbx_seq_one_letter_code
_entity_poly.pdbx_strand_id
1 'polypeptide(L)'
;MIKVLETEPPKKLILNIVEWFLLRHDLTETKVYVHPLHNMNCWGEAEQICEGEYRIKVCTNQSLRDFVATVMHELVHVQQWETGVWKGDGEKEAEKRQYKLADEYWKGK
;
A
#
# COMPACT_ATOMS: atom_id res chain seq x y z
N MET A 1 2.30 12.64 4.48
CA MET A 1 2.05 12.15 5.86
C MET A 1 1.50 10.72 5.81
N ILE A 2 2.00 9.89 6.69
CA ILE A 2 1.56 8.51 6.80
C ILE A 2 0.99 8.30 8.20
N LYS A 3 -0.18 7.70 8.29
CA LYS A 3 -0.81 7.41 9.58
C LYS A 3 -1.30 5.96 9.59
N VAL A 4 -0.83 5.19 10.57
CA VAL A 4 -1.30 3.83 10.82
C VAL A 4 -2.20 3.90 12.03
N LEU A 5 -3.47 3.54 11.85
CA LEU A 5 -4.52 3.79 12.82
C LEU A 5 -4.65 2.72 13.90
N GLU A 6 -3.83 1.67 13.84
CA GLU A 6 -3.79 0.62 14.85
C GLU A 6 -2.41 0.57 15.49
N THR A 7 -2.35 0.08 16.72
CA THR A 7 -1.09 -0.04 17.46
C THR A 7 -0.51 -1.46 17.43
N GLU A 8 -1.10 -2.34 16.64
CA GLU A 8 -0.68 -3.72 16.52
C GLU A 8 0.72 -3.88 15.87
N PRO A 9 1.37 -5.06 16.03
CA PRO A 9 2.73 -5.28 15.55
C PRO A 9 3.08 -4.83 14.15
N PRO A 10 2.23 -4.84 13.13
CA PRO A 10 2.66 -4.40 11.80
C PRO A 10 2.82 -2.90 11.64
N LYS A 11 2.51 -2.08 12.64
CA LYS A 11 2.54 -0.62 12.49
C LYS A 11 3.87 -0.09 11.96
N LYS A 12 4.97 -0.49 12.58
CA LYS A 12 6.30 0.00 12.19
C LYS A 12 6.67 -0.47 10.78
N LEU A 13 6.36 -1.72 10.48
CA LEU A 13 6.60 -2.27 9.16
C LEU A 13 5.81 -1.52 8.10
N ILE A 14 4.51 -1.28 8.35
CA ILE A 14 3.66 -0.54 7.42
C ILE A 14 4.21 0.85 7.17
N LEU A 15 4.61 1.57 8.23
CA LEU A 15 5.19 2.90 8.09
C LEU A 15 6.43 2.87 7.19
N ASN A 16 7.31 1.90 7.39
CA ASN A 16 8.51 1.75 6.59
C ASN A 16 8.21 1.45 5.13
N ILE A 17 7.25 0.56 4.87
CA ILE A 17 6.88 0.18 3.51
C ILE A 17 6.28 1.37 2.76
N VAL A 18 5.34 2.07 3.39
CA VAL A 18 4.65 3.19 2.76
C VAL A 18 5.63 4.33 2.49
N GLU A 19 6.48 4.65 3.46
CA GLU A 19 7.50 5.68 3.28
C GLU A 19 8.45 5.33 2.13
N TRP A 20 8.92 4.08 2.09
CA TRP A 20 9.79 3.60 1.02
C TRP A 20 9.13 3.77 -0.36
N PHE A 21 7.85 3.39 -0.47
CA PHE A 21 7.12 3.49 -1.73
C PHE A 21 6.92 4.95 -2.16
N LEU A 22 6.49 5.80 -1.24
CA LEU A 22 6.24 7.21 -1.57
C LEU A 22 7.51 7.93 -1.98
N LEU A 23 8.62 7.67 -1.30
CA LEU A 23 9.91 8.24 -1.66
C LEU A 23 10.37 7.75 -3.04
N ARG A 24 10.26 6.45 -3.29
CA ARG A 24 10.70 5.83 -4.54
C ARG A 24 9.93 6.37 -5.75
N HIS A 25 8.66 6.71 -5.57
CA HIS A 25 7.79 7.13 -6.65
C HIS A 25 7.49 8.63 -6.66
N ASP A 26 8.23 9.39 -5.84
CA ASP A 26 8.10 10.85 -5.78
C ASP A 26 6.68 11.31 -5.40
N LEU A 27 6.11 10.65 -4.40
CA LEU A 27 4.75 10.91 -3.91
C LEU A 27 4.74 11.38 -2.44
N THR A 28 5.79 12.06 -2.00
CA THR A 28 5.97 12.41 -0.58
C THR A 28 4.93 13.40 -0.04
N GLU A 29 4.25 14.11 -0.93
CA GLU A 29 3.17 15.04 -0.52
C GLU A 29 1.83 14.33 -0.32
N THR A 30 1.76 13.05 -0.66
CA THR A 30 0.52 12.27 -0.55
C THR A 30 0.27 11.86 0.89
N LYS A 31 -0.99 11.94 1.31
CA LYS A 31 -1.41 11.50 2.66
C LYS A 31 -2.04 10.11 2.55
N VAL A 32 -1.48 9.18 3.29
CA VAL A 32 -1.95 7.78 3.27
C VAL A 32 -2.31 7.35 4.69
N TYR A 33 -3.55 6.92 4.86
CA TYR A 33 -4.06 6.39 6.13
C TYR A 33 -4.21 4.88 5.98
N VAL A 34 -3.52 4.11 6.83
CA VAL A 34 -3.53 2.65 6.73
C VAL A 34 -4.25 2.04 7.92
N HIS A 35 -5.19 1.14 7.65
CA HIS A 35 -5.96 0.39 8.63
C HIS A 35 -5.61 -1.09 8.51
N PRO A 36 -4.73 -1.63 9.37
CA PRO A 36 -4.53 -3.08 9.41
C PRO A 36 -5.71 -3.72 10.13
N LEU A 37 -6.30 -4.74 9.51
CA LEU A 37 -7.48 -5.42 10.02
C LEU A 37 -7.22 -6.94 10.02
N HIS A 38 -7.58 -7.62 11.11
CA HIS A 38 -7.35 -9.06 11.20
C HIS A 38 -8.30 -9.86 10.29
N ASN A 39 -9.55 -9.44 10.21
CA ASN A 39 -10.56 -10.14 9.40
C ASN A 39 -11.11 -9.19 8.35
N MET A 40 -11.00 -9.60 7.08
CA MET A 40 -11.52 -8.87 5.94
C MET A 40 -12.08 -9.87 4.93
N ASN A 41 -13.01 -9.40 4.10
CA ASN A 41 -13.54 -10.20 3.00
C ASN A 41 -12.56 -10.31 1.82
N CYS A 42 -11.54 -9.47 1.81
CA CYS A 42 -10.49 -9.48 0.78
C CYS A 42 -9.14 -9.23 1.47
N TRP A 43 -8.04 -9.37 0.73
CA TRP A 43 -6.71 -9.18 1.30
C TRP A 43 -6.38 -7.72 1.57
N GLY A 44 -6.91 -6.82 0.76
CA GLY A 44 -6.72 -5.40 0.94
C GLY A 44 -7.64 -4.61 0.04
N GLU A 45 -7.74 -3.31 0.32
CA GLU A 45 -8.47 -2.40 -0.54
C GLU A 45 -7.94 -0.98 -0.34
N ALA A 46 -8.09 -0.15 -1.38
CA ALA A 46 -7.68 1.24 -1.34
C ALA A 46 -8.82 2.12 -1.84
N GLU A 47 -8.91 3.32 -1.28
CA GLU A 47 -9.88 4.30 -1.74
C GLU A 47 -9.28 5.70 -1.70
N GLN A 48 -9.73 6.54 -2.60
CA GLN A 48 -9.38 7.94 -2.57
C GLN A 48 -10.42 8.68 -1.70
N ILE A 49 -9.94 9.32 -0.64
CA ILE A 49 -10.80 10.10 0.27
C ILE A 49 -11.11 11.44 -0.37
N CYS A 50 -10.08 12.09 -0.86
CA CYS A 50 -10.15 13.35 -1.59
C CYS A 50 -8.82 13.52 -2.31
N GLU A 51 -8.64 14.61 -3.04
CA GLU A 51 -7.40 14.83 -3.79
C GLU A 51 -6.19 14.81 -2.85
N GLY A 52 -5.23 13.93 -3.15
CA GLY A 52 -4.01 13.81 -2.38
C GLY A 52 -4.14 13.02 -1.08
N GLU A 53 -5.32 12.46 -0.79
CA GLU A 53 -5.54 11.69 0.44
C GLU A 53 -6.19 10.35 0.14
N TYR A 54 -5.63 9.30 0.70
CA TYR A 54 -6.03 7.92 0.41
C TYR A 54 -6.11 7.10 1.69
N ARG A 55 -7.02 6.12 1.67
CA ARG A 55 -7.15 5.14 2.75
C ARG A 55 -6.86 3.76 2.21
N ILE A 56 -6.04 3.01 2.93
CA ILE A 56 -5.73 1.62 2.62
C ILE A 56 -6.17 0.76 3.80
N LYS A 57 -6.90 -0.32 3.50
CA LYS A 57 -7.20 -1.37 4.47
C LYS A 57 -6.43 -2.60 4.03
N VAL A 58 -5.76 -3.27 4.97
CA VAL A 58 -4.96 -4.44 4.65
C VAL A 58 -5.17 -5.52 5.70
N CYS A 59 -5.40 -6.74 5.23
CA CYS A 59 -5.61 -7.89 6.09
C CYS A 59 -4.29 -8.33 6.71
N THR A 60 -4.26 -8.48 8.04
CA THR A 60 -3.06 -8.94 8.74
C THR A 60 -2.99 -10.47 8.83
N ASN A 61 -4.08 -11.16 8.50
CA ASN A 61 -4.15 -12.62 8.58
C ASN A 61 -3.66 -13.28 7.29
N GLN A 62 -2.37 -13.06 6.99
CA GLN A 62 -1.71 -13.64 5.83
C GLN A 62 -0.22 -13.71 6.10
N SER A 63 0.52 -14.45 5.27
CA SER A 63 1.97 -14.56 5.44
C SER A 63 2.63 -13.19 5.33
N LEU A 64 3.83 -13.05 5.89
CA LEU A 64 4.56 -11.79 5.83
C LEU A 64 4.79 -11.34 4.38
N ARG A 65 5.18 -12.27 3.50
CA ARG A 65 5.41 -11.96 2.10
C ARG A 65 4.15 -11.47 1.41
N ASP A 66 3.04 -12.15 1.65
CA ASP A 66 1.75 -11.76 1.07
C ASP A 66 1.25 -10.45 1.65
N PHE A 67 1.49 -10.22 2.94
CA PHE A 67 1.12 -8.95 3.58
C PHE A 67 1.85 -7.78 2.93
N VAL A 68 3.17 -7.87 2.76
CA VAL A 68 3.95 -6.80 2.13
C VAL A 68 3.49 -6.60 0.69
N ALA A 69 3.28 -7.70 -0.06
CA ALA A 69 2.80 -7.61 -1.44
C ALA A 69 1.41 -6.94 -1.50
N THR A 70 0.53 -7.23 -0.55
CA THR A 70 -0.79 -6.60 -0.49
C THR A 70 -0.68 -5.10 -0.24
N VAL A 71 0.18 -4.68 0.67
CA VAL A 71 0.41 -3.25 0.90
C VAL A 71 0.91 -2.58 -0.39
N MET A 72 1.85 -3.21 -1.09
CA MET A 72 2.34 -2.69 -2.37
C MET A 72 1.25 -2.61 -3.43
N HIS A 73 0.40 -3.63 -3.50
CA HIS A 73 -0.73 -3.65 -4.43
C HIS A 73 -1.62 -2.42 -4.25
N GLU A 74 -1.99 -2.12 -2.99
CA GLU A 74 -2.84 -0.97 -2.71
C GLU A 74 -2.10 0.35 -2.95
N LEU A 75 -0.80 0.40 -2.68
CA LEU A 75 -0.01 1.59 -2.96
C LEU A 75 0.11 1.86 -4.47
N VAL A 76 0.13 0.82 -5.30
CA VAL A 76 0.09 1.00 -6.76
C VAL A 76 -1.19 1.73 -7.15
N HIS A 77 -2.33 1.40 -6.53
CA HIS A 77 -3.58 2.12 -6.80
C HIS A 77 -3.47 3.59 -6.39
N VAL A 78 -2.83 3.88 -5.26
CA VAL A 78 -2.58 5.27 -4.85
C VAL A 78 -1.76 6.01 -5.92
N GLN A 79 -0.70 5.38 -6.42
CA GLN A 79 0.12 5.95 -7.48
C GLN A 79 -0.70 6.21 -8.75
N GLN A 80 -1.53 5.25 -9.13
CA GLN A 80 -2.40 5.39 -10.30
C GLN A 80 -3.30 6.62 -10.17
N TRP A 81 -3.97 6.76 -9.04
CA TRP A 81 -4.84 7.91 -8.80
C TRP A 81 -4.07 9.23 -8.76
N GLU A 82 -2.90 9.27 -8.11
CA GLU A 82 -2.09 10.49 -8.02
C GLU A 82 -1.54 10.92 -9.38
N THR A 83 -1.11 9.97 -10.20
CA THR A 83 -0.52 10.29 -11.52
C THR A 83 -1.59 10.39 -12.61
N GLY A 84 -2.75 9.80 -12.39
CA GLY A 84 -3.81 9.74 -13.41
C GLY A 84 -3.47 8.78 -14.55
N VAL A 85 -2.48 7.91 -14.37
CA VAL A 85 -2.01 7.01 -15.42
C VAL A 85 -2.26 5.55 -15.04
N TRP A 86 -3.22 4.93 -15.69
CA TRP A 86 -3.44 3.48 -15.58
C TRP A 86 -4.32 3.00 -16.72
N LYS A 87 -4.41 1.67 -16.88
CA LYS A 87 -5.28 1.01 -17.87
C LYS A 87 -6.35 0.21 -17.15
N GLY A 88 -7.57 0.22 -17.67
CA GLY A 88 -8.70 -0.51 -17.10
C GLY A 88 -8.99 -0.04 -15.69
N ASP A 89 -9.14 -1.00 -14.77
CA ASP A 89 -9.36 -0.71 -13.35
C ASP A 89 -8.04 -0.63 -12.55
N GLY A 90 -6.90 -0.79 -13.23
CA GLY A 90 -5.59 -0.75 -12.58
C GLY A 90 -5.17 -2.03 -11.90
N GLU A 91 -6.06 -3.03 -11.81
CA GLU A 91 -5.79 -4.27 -11.08
C GLU A 91 -4.66 -5.10 -11.70
N LYS A 92 -4.61 -5.21 -13.01
CA LYS A 92 -3.57 -6.00 -13.68
C LYS A 92 -2.18 -5.45 -13.39
N GLU A 93 -2.03 -4.14 -13.40
CA GLU A 93 -0.77 -3.51 -13.08
C GLU A 93 -0.40 -3.76 -11.61
N ALA A 94 -1.36 -3.59 -10.71
CA ALA A 94 -1.12 -3.79 -9.28
C ALA A 94 -0.71 -5.25 -8.99
N GLU A 95 -1.41 -6.21 -9.58
CA GLU A 95 -1.08 -7.64 -9.42
C GLU A 95 0.31 -7.97 -9.96
N LYS A 96 0.65 -7.41 -11.10
CA LYS A 96 1.95 -7.64 -11.74
C LYS A 96 3.11 -7.08 -10.90
N ARG A 97 2.89 -5.95 -10.26
CA ARG A 97 3.96 -5.23 -9.54
C ARG A 97 4.09 -5.61 -8.07
N GLN A 98 3.05 -6.17 -7.47
CA GLN A 98 3.00 -6.35 -6.01
C GLN A 98 4.17 -7.17 -5.43
N TYR A 99 4.45 -8.33 -5.99
CA TYR A 99 5.56 -9.18 -5.49
C TYR A 99 6.93 -8.65 -5.89
N LYS A 100 7.02 -8.05 -7.05
CA LYS A 100 8.26 -7.41 -7.48
C LYS A 100 8.63 -6.26 -6.55
N LEU A 101 7.68 -5.42 -6.19
CA LEU A 101 7.90 -4.32 -5.25
C LEU A 101 8.24 -4.85 -3.86
N ALA A 102 7.56 -5.90 -3.40
CA ALA A 102 7.87 -6.51 -2.12
C ALA A 102 9.31 -7.01 -2.08
N ASP A 103 9.75 -7.69 -3.14
CA ASP A 103 11.11 -8.19 -3.23
C ASP A 103 12.14 -7.06 -3.29
N GLU A 104 11.87 -6.00 -4.03
CA GLU A 104 12.74 -4.82 -4.09
C GLU A 104 12.86 -4.14 -2.72
N TYR A 105 11.76 -4.05 -2.00
CA TYR A 105 11.76 -3.49 -0.65
C TYR A 105 12.69 -4.28 0.27
N TRP A 106 12.57 -5.61 0.29
CA TRP A 106 13.42 -6.45 1.13
C TRP A 106 14.89 -6.41 0.72
N LYS A 107 15.18 -6.32 -0.57
CA LYS A 107 16.54 -6.21 -1.07
C LYS A 107 17.27 -4.97 -0.57
N GLY A 108 16.53 -3.90 -0.38
CA GLY A 108 17.09 -2.63 0.10
C GLY A 108 17.37 -2.58 1.59
N LYS A 109 17.10 -3.65 2.32
CA LYS A 109 17.28 -3.68 3.78
C LYS A 109 18.60 -4.28 4.25
#